data_62e979de963adb9e8fa48eb37c2dbf55
#
_entry.id   62e979de963adb9e8fa48eb37c2dbf55
#
_cell.length_a   1.000
_cell.length_b   1.000
_cell.length_c   1.000
_cell.angle_alpha   90.00
_cell.angle_beta   90.00
_cell.angle_gamma   90.00
#
_symmetry.space_group_name_H-M   'P 1'
#
loop_
_entity.id
_entity.type
_entity.pdbx_description
1 polymer ?
#
loop_
_entity_poly.entity_id
_entity_poly.type
_entity_poly.pdbx_seq_one_letter_code
_entity_poly.pdbx_strand_id
1 'polypeptide(L)'
;MNQYQPWGLLAGRLLLAYLFIVAGYGKIGGFAGTAKYMASKGMPMVEVLLVGTILIELIGGLMLAIGWKARLAAWAIFLFIIPTTVIFHPVWADASQMIQFNKNLAIMGGMLYVAFMGPGKLSLDKA
;
A
#
# COMPACT_ATOMS: atom_id res chain seq x y z
N MET A 1 3.56 19.29 20.42
CA MET A 1 4.17 18.84 19.14
C MET A 1 5.43 19.65 18.90
N ASN A 2 6.58 19.00 18.69
CA ASN A 2 7.82 19.74 18.43
C ASN A 2 7.83 20.24 16.96
N GLN A 3 8.75 21.19 16.69
CA GLN A 3 8.81 21.85 15.39
C GLN A 3 9.22 20.93 14.24
N TYR A 4 9.83 19.77 14.55
CA TYR A 4 10.30 18.81 13.53
C TYR A 4 9.27 17.74 13.20
N GLN A 5 8.25 17.57 14.04
CA GLN A 5 7.27 16.52 13.88
C GLN A 5 6.54 16.57 12.53
N PRO A 6 6.09 17.74 12.02
CA PRO A 6 5.44 17.79 10.71
C PRO A 6 6.33 17.28 9.59
N TRP A 7 7.63 17.57 9.63
CA TRP A 7 8.58 17.11 8.61
C TRP A 7 8.81 15.60 8.70
N GLY A 8 8.89 15.05 9.91
CA GLY A 8 9.01 13.60 10.10
C GLY A 8 7.79 12.86 9.60
N LEU A 9 6.60 13.39 9.88
CA LEU A 9 5.36 12.78 9.40
C LEU A 9 5.28 12.83 7.87
N LEU A 10 5.70 13.94 7.26
CA LEU A 10 5.76 14.04 5.81
C LEU A 10 6.72 13.01 5.22
N ALA A 11 7.93 12.91 5.76
CA ALA A 11 8.93 11.96 5.26
C ALA A 11 8.43 10.53 5.37
N GLY A 12 7.86 10.15 6.52
CA GLY A 12 7.32 8.80 6.72
C GLY A 12 6.19 8.49 5.75
N ARG A 13 5.29 9.45 5.54
CA ARG A 13 4.19 9.30 4.61
C ARG A 13 4.66 9.14 3.16
N LEU A 14 5.67 9.92 2.75
CA LEU A 14 6.24 9.82 1.40
C LEU A 14 6.95 8.48 1.18
N LEU A 15 7.66 7.98 2.19
CA LEU A 15 8.31 6.68 2.10
C LEU A 15 7.29 5.55 1.95
N LEU A 16 6.20 5.59 2.71
CA LEU A 16 5.13 4.62 2.58
C LEU A 16 4.46 4.71 1.21
N ALA A 17 4.16 5.93 0.77
CA ALA A 17 3.48 6.17 -0.50
C ALA A 17 4.31 5.71 -1.69
N TYR A 18 5.62 5.92 -1.65
CA TYR A 18 6.54 5.57 -2.73
C TYR A 18 6.39 4.12 -3.15
N LEU A 19 6.35 3.21 -2.19
CA LEU A 19 6.25 1.78 -2.47
C LEU A 19 5.00 1.48 -3.31
N PHE A 20 3.86 2.05 -2.94
CA PHE A 20 2.58 1.77 -3.60
C PHE A 20 2.47 2.46 -4.95
N ILE A 21 2.99 3.69 -5.07
CA ILE A 21 3.00 4.40 -6.34
C ILE A 21 3.84 3.62 -7.37
N VAL A 22 5.03 3.19 -6.98
CA VAL A 22 5.92 2.43 -7.86
C VAL A 22 5.30 1.07 -8.21
N ALA A 23 4.70 0.39 -7.23
CA ALA A 23 4.08 -0.90 -7.45
C ALA A 23 2.89 -0.81 -8.41
N GLY A 24 2.02 0.19 -8.21
CA GLY A 24 0.86 0.38 -9.08
C GLY A 24 1.25 0.78 -10.49
N TYR A 25 2.20 1.69 -10.61
CA TYR A 25 2.72 2.12 -11.91
C TYR A 25 3.36 0.95 -12.67
N GLY A 26 4.16 0.14 -11.96
CA GLY A 26 4.82 -1.01 -12.57
C GLY A 26 3.83 -2.05 -13.08
N LYS A 27 2.69 -2.21 -12.40
CA LYS A 27 1.66 -3.15 -12.82
C LYS A 27 0.96 -2.72 -14.10
N ILE A 28 0.91 -1.43 -14.39
CA ILE A 28 0.37 -0.95 -15.67
C ILE A 28 1.25 -1.45 -16.82
N GLY A 29 2.57 -1.27 -16.70
CA GLY A 29 3.51 -1.74 -17.71
C GLY A 29 3.62 -3.24 -17.83
N GLY A 30 3.46 -3.96 -16.71
CA GLY A 30 3.53 -5.42 -16.67
C GLY A 30 2.17 -6.09 -16.50
N PHE A 31 1.10 -5.49 -17.03
CA PHE A 31 -0.27 -5.92 -16.77
C PHE A 31 -0.49 -7.40 -17.12
N ALA A 32 -0.12 -7.82 -18.32
CA ALA A 32 -0.34 -9.19 -18.78
C ALA A 32 0.41 -10.21 -17.92
N GLY A 33 1.67 -9.92 -17.59
CA GLY A 33 2.48 -10.80 -16.75
C GLY A 33 1.95 -10.90 -15.34
N THR A 34 1.50 -9.78 -14.77
CA THR A 34 0.91 -9.74 -13.43
C THR A 34 -0.42 -10.52 -13.40
N ALA A 35 -1.26 -10.33 -14.42
CA ALA A 35 -2.52 -11.06 -14.52
C ALA A 35 -2.27 -12.58 -14.59
N LYS A 36 -1.28 -12.98 -15.37
CA LYS A 36 -0.91 -14.40 -15.48
C LYS A 36 -0.44 -14.96 -14.13
N TYR A 37 0.38 -14.19 -13.41
CA TYR A 37 0.85 -14.59 -12.08
C TYR A 37 -0.33 -14.74 -11.10
N MET A 38 -1.26 -13.80 -11.12
CA MET A 38 -2.45 -13.86 -10.27
C MET A 38 -3.30 -15.09 -10.59
N ALA A 39 -3.48 -15.39 -11.88
CA ALA A 39 -4.22 -16.57 -12.31
C ALA A 39 -3.55 -17.85 -11.81
N SER A 40 -2.21 -17.89 -11.77
CA SER A 40 -1.48 -19.05 -11.27
C SER A 40 -1.73 -19.32 -9.79
N LYS A 41 -2.23 -18.32 -9.05
CA LYS A 41 -2.60 -18.45 -7.63
C LYS A 41 -4.06 -18.84 -7.46
N GLY A 42 -4.75 -19.18 -8.54
CA GLY A 42 -6.16 -19.60 -8.49
C GLY A 42 -7.16 -18.46 -8.40
N MET A 43 -6.73 -17.22 -8.65
CA MET A 43 -7.64 -16.06 -8.56
C MET A 43 -8.57 -16.01 -9.78
N PRO A 44 -9.87 -15.77 -9.56
CA PRO A 44 -10.81 -15.57 -10.66
C PRO A 44 -10.78 -14.11 -11.12
N MET A 45 -11.26 -13.85 -12.33
CA MET A 45 -11.48 -12.49 -12.85
C MET A 45 -10.25 -11.59 -12.66
N VAL A 46 -9.07 -12.13 -13.05
CA VAL A 46 -7.79 -11.48 -12.72
C VAL A 46 -7.66 -10.08 -13.29
N GLU A 47 -8.19 -9.81 -14.48
CA GLU A 47 -8.10 -8.48 -15.08
C GLU A 47 -8.84 -7.43 -14.24
N VAL A 48 -10.04 -7.79 -13.76
CA VAL A 48 -10.84 -6.90 -12.90
C VAL A 48 -10.14 -6.66 -11.57
N LEU A 49 -9.65 -7.73 -10.95
CA LEU A 49 -8.95 -7.63 -9.66
C LEU A 49 -7.64 -6.86 -9.81
N LEU A 50 -6.93 -7.03 -10.91
CA LEU A 50 -5.68 -6.32 -11.15
C LEU A 50 -5.93 -4.82 -11.36
N VAL A 51 -6.96 -4.44 -12.12
CA VAL A 51 -7.33 -3.03 -12.27
C VAL A 51 -7.65 -2.44 -10.90
N GLY A 52 -8.42 -3.14 -10.06
CA GLY A 52 -8.70 -2.71 -8.69
C GLY A 52 -7.44 -2.53 -7.87
N THR A 53 -6.49 -3.45 -7.98
CA THR A 53 -5.20 -3.38 -7.30
C THR A 53 -4.43 -2.14 -7.73
N ILE A 54 -4.33 -1.89 -9.04
CA ILE A 54 -3.64 -0.71 -9.58
C ILE A 54 -4.26 0.57 -9.04
N LEU A 55 -5.59 0.64 -9.03
CA LEU A 55 -6.29 1.82 -8.51
C LEU A 55 -5.99 2.05 -7.04
N ILE A 56 -6.04 1.00 -6.22
CA ILE A 56 -5.74 1.13 -4.79
C ILE A 56 -4.29 1.55 -4.58
N GLU A 57 -3.35 0.90 -5.25
CA GLU A 57 -1.93 1.19 -5.05
C GLU A 57 -1.54 2.56 -5.59
N LEU A 58 -1.92 2.88 -6.82
CA LEU A 58 -1.50 4.12 -7.45
C LEU A 58 -2.26 5.32 -6.91
N ILE A 59 -3.60 5.26 -6.92
CA ILE A 59 -4.42 6.37 -6.44
C ILE A 59 -4.30 6.51 -4.92
N GLY A 60 -4.37 5.41 -4.19
CA GLY A 60 -4.20 5.42 -2.74
C GLY A 60 -2.82 5.92 -2.34
N GLY A 61 -1.78 5.50 -3.06
CA GLY A 61 -0.43 5.99 -2.83
C GLY A 61 -0.29 7.49 -3.09
N LEU A 62 -0.87 7.99 -4.17
CA LEU A 62 -0.85 9.42 -4.48
C LEU A 62 -1.62 10.24 -3.44
N MET A 63 -2.79 9.75 -3.01
CA MET A 63 -3.56 10.40 -1.94
C MET A 63 -2.75 10.48 -0.65
N LEU A 64 -2.08 9.40 -0.32
CA LEU A 64 -1.23 9.35 0.87
C LEU A 64 -0.06 10.33 0.74
N ALA A 65 0.58 10.39 -0.43
CA ALA A 65 1.73 11.26 -0.66
C ALA A 65 1.38 12.73 -0.48
N ILE A 66 0.27 13.19 -1.08
CA ILE A 66 -0.15 14.58 -0.97
C ILE A 66 -0.94 14.86 0.31
N GLY A 67 -1.32 13.82 1.03
CA GLY A 67 -2.07 13.95 2.27
C GLY A 67 -3.52 14.37 2.07
N TRP A 68 -4.14 13.94 0.97
CA TRP A 68 -5.54 14.20 0.69
C TRP A 68 -6.36 12.98 1.05
N LYS A 69 -7.29 13.14 1.98
CA LYS A 69 -8.05 12.03 2.56
C LYS A 69 -7.11 10.89 2.97
N ALA A 70 -6.01 11.27 3.62
CA ALA A 70 -4.93 10.34 3.91
C ALA A 70 -5.35 9.20 4.83
N ARG A 71 -6.23 9.48 5.79
CA ARG A 71 -6.73 8.43 6.69
C ARG A 71 -7.51 7.38 5.92
N LEU A 72 -8.35 7.82 4.97
CA LEU A 72 -9.12 6.90 4.13
C LEU A 72 -8.18 6.07 3.25
N ALA A 73 -7.19 6.71 2.62
CA ALA A 73 -6.21 6.02 1.80
C ALA A 73 -5.44 4.97 2.63
N ALA A 74 -5.03 5.34 3.84
CA ALA A 74 -4.30 4.43 4.72
C ALA A 74 -5.15 3.22 5.10
N TRP A 75 -6.42 3.42 5.43
CA TRP A 75 -7.33 2.32 5.72
C TRP A 75 -7.54 1.41 4.52
N ALA A 76 -7.73 2.00 3.34
CA ALA A 76 -7.92 1.22 2.12
C ALA A 76 -6.71 0.33 1.83
N ILE A 77 -5.50 0.91 1.93
CA ILE A 77 -4.27 0.15 1.70
C ILE A 77 -4.08 -0.91 2.79
N PHE A 78 -4.33 -0.56 4.05
CA PHE A 78 -4.23 -1.52 5.16
C PHE A 78 -5.10 -2.75 4.90
N LEU A 79 -6.36 -2.53 4.56
CA LEU A 79 -7.28 -3.63 4.31
C LEU A 79 -6.92 -4.42 3.05
N PHE A 80 -6.38 -3.74 2.04
CA PHE A 80 -5.93 -4.38 0.80
C PHE A 80 -4.72 -5.30 1.03
N ILE A 81 -3.79 -4.90 1.91
CA ILE A 81 -2.57 -5.69 2.15
C ILE A 81 -2.89 -7.03 2.80
N ILE A 82 -3.97 -7.14 3.57
CA ILE A 82 -4.31 -8.38 4.26
C ILE A 82 -4.49 -9.54 3.29
N PRO A 83 -5.45 -9.49 2.32
CA PRO A 83 -5.59 -10.60 1.38
C PRO A 83 -4.38 -10.75 0.45
N THR A 84 -3.73 -9.65 0.10
CA THR A 84 -2.55 -9.69 -0.75
C THR A 84 -1.43 -10.50 -0.08
N THR A 85 -1.21 -10.29 1.21
CA THR A 85 -0.19 -11.01 1.96
C THR A 85 -0.54 -12.49 2.08
N VAL A 86 -1.81 -12.80 2.37
CA VAL A 86 -2.27 -14.19 2.52
C VAL A 86 -2.14 -14.95 1.20
N ILE A 87 -2.46 -14.32 0.07
CA ILE A 87 -2.47 -14.99 -1.23
C ILE A 87 -1.06 -15.14 -1.81
N PHE A 88 -0.25 -14.06 -1.76
CA PHE A 88 1.03 -14.01 -2.48
C PHE A 88 2.25 -14.29 -1.60
N HIS A 89 2.15 -14.11 -0.29
CA HIS A 89 3.28 -14.26 0.63
C HIS A 89 2.96 -15.16 1.82
N PRO A 90 2.41 -16.38 1.58
CA PRO A 90 2.00 -17.26 2.67
C PRO A 90 3.21 -17.99 3.26
N VAL A 91 3.73 -17.52 4.39
CA VAL A 91 4.90 -18.13 5.05
C VAL A 91 4.63 -19.56 5.52
N TRP A 92 3.36 -19.88 5.81
CA TRP A 92 2.96 -21.25 6.22
C TRP A 92 3.03 -22.24 5.09
N ALA A 93 3.00 -21.79 3.84
CA ALA A 93 3.12 -22.66 2.66
C ALA A 93 4.51 -22.56 2.02
N ASP A 94 5.21 -21.43 2.20
CA ASP A 94 6.52 -21.19 1.58
C ASP A 94 7.34 -20.26 2.48
N ALA A 95 8.30 -20.85 3.19
CA ALA A 95 9.14 -20.11 4.13
C ALA A 95 10.00 -19.03 3.45
N SER A 96 10.25 -19.13 2.13
CA SER A 96 11.01 -18.11 1.40
C SER A 96 10.27 -16.79 1.32
N GLN A 97 8.96 -16.76 1.64
CA GLN A 97 8.15 -15.53 1.64
C GLN A 97 8.29 -14.72 2.94
N MET A 98 9.12 -15.17 3.88
CA MET A 98 9.20 -14.52 5.21
C MET A 98 9.55 -13.03 5.12
N ILE A 99 10.48 -12.64 4.24
CA ILE A 99 10.89 -11.23 4.10
C ILE A 99 9.71 -10.40 3.61
N GLN A 100 8.99 -10.86 2.59
CA GLN A 100 7.84 -10.14 2.05
C GLN A 100 6.70 -10.08 3.05
N PHE A 101 6.45 -11.17 3.76
CA PHE A 101 5.42 -11.22 4.79
C PHE A 101 5.71 -10.21 5.90
N ASN A 102 6.94 -10.22 6.42
CA ASN A 102 7.33 -9.30 7.49
C ASN A 102 7.32 -7.85 7.03
N LYS A 103 7.73 -7.58 5.80
CA LYS A 103 7.67 -6.25 5.21
C LYS A 103 6.22 -5.75 5.18
N ASN A 104 5.29 -6.60 4.76
CA ASN A 104 3.88 -6.23 4.68
C ASN A 104 3.29 -5.95 6.06
N LEU A 105 3.68 -6.71 7.08
CA LEU A 105 3.26 -6.43 8.45
C LEU A 105 3.76 -5.05 8.92
N ALA A 106 5.01 -4.71 8.59
CA ALA A 106 5.57 -3.42 8.94
C ALA A 106 4.83 -2.28 8.23
N ILE A 107 4.49 -2.46 6.96
CA ILE A 107 3.72 -1.47 6.19
C ILE A 107 2.34 -1.30 6.80
N MET A 108 1.68 -2.39 7.19
CA MET A 108 0.38 -2.34 7.86
C MET A 108 0.45 -1.51 9.14
N GLY A 109 1.52 -1.69 9.92
CA GLY A 109 1.74 -0.88 11.12
C GLY A 109 1.86 0.59 10.79
N GLY A 110 2.63 0.94 9.76
CA GLY A 110 2.76 2.33 9.30
C GLY A 110 1.43 2.91 8.85
N MET A 111 0.62 2.13 8.13
CA MET A 111 -0.70 2.59 7.67
C MET A 111 -1.65 2.84 8.84
N LEU A 112 -1.58 2.02 9.89
CA LEU A 112 -2.37 2.26 11.10
C LEU A 112 -2.01 3.58 11.77
N TYR A 113 -0.70 3.91 11.83
CA TYR A 113 -0.30 5.21 12.36
C TYR A 113 -0.93 6.34 11.56
N VAL A 114 -0.87 6.30 10.23
CA VAL A 114 -1.50 7.34 9.40
C VAL A 114 -3.01 7.36 9.59
N ALA A 115 -3.65 6.17 9.63
CA ALA A 115 -5.09 6.07 9.76
C ALA A 115 -5.60 6.69 11.07
N PHE A 116 -4.88 6.51 12.17
CA PHE A 116 -5.29 7.00 13.49
C PHE A 116 -4.76 8.40 13.78
N MET A 117 -3.53 8.72 13.39
CA MET A 117 -2.90 10.00 13.69
C MET A 117 -3.12 11.07 12.62
N GLY A 118 -3.47 10.65 11.40
CA GLY A 118 -3.60 11.56 10.28
C GLY A 118 -2.28 11.86 9.59
N PRO A 119 -2.30 12.65 8.49
CA PRO A 119 -1.13 12.89 7.65
C PRO A 119 -0.16 13.94 8.18
N GLY A 120 -0.54 14.69 9.21
CA GLY A 120 0.25 15.79 9.72
C GLY A 120 -0.09 17.12 9.04
N LYS A 121 0.56 18.19 9.47
CA LYS A 121 0.27 19.54 9.01
C LYS A 121 0.71 19.81 7.57
N LEU A 122 1.77 19.14 7.12
CA LEU A 122 2.30 19.34 5.77
C LEU A 122 1.57 18.42 4.78
N SER A 123 0.28 18.68 4.60
CA SER A 123 -0.61 17.88 3.78
C SER A 123 -1.81 18.71 3.35
N LEU A 124 -2.57 18.24 2.36
CA LEU A 124 -3.80 18.91 1.97
C LEU A 124 -4.86 18.83 3.07
N ASP A 125 -4.90 17.74 3.83
CA ASP A 125 -5.83 17.60 4.96
C ASP A 125 -5.48 18.50 6.14
N LYS A 126 -4.22 18.85 6.29
CA LYS A 126 -3.69 19.71 7.37
C LYS A 126 -3.96 19.18 8.78
N ALA A 127 -4.14 17.84 8.91
CA ALA A 127 -4.46 17.24 10.21
C ALA A 127 -3.63 15.96 10.47
#